data_1c8b11d3d3745c300a2476c139fbe2d7
#
_entry.id   1c8b11d3d3745c300a2476c139fbe2d7
#
_cell.length_a   1.000
_cell.length_b   1.000
_cell.length_c   1.000
_cell.angle_alpha   90.00
_cell.angle_beta   90.00
_cell.angle_gamma   90.00
#
_symmetry.space_group_name_H-M   'P 1'
#
loop_
_entity.id
_entity.type
_entity.pdbx_description
1 polymer ?
#
loop_
_entity_poly.entity_id
_entity_poly.type
_entity_poly.pdbx_seq_one_letter_code
_entity_poly.pdbx_strand_id
1 'polypeptide(L)'
;MHTRLQLPQGASCFTFDEARRRRVLESRVVSVFAGWGYDEIVPPLFDDAATFDDSLASRLYTFTGRDGTTLALRPDFTSLVAKIAAGRLRQVAAPLRLYYSGEVVRYEPPRAGRQSEFHQMGLEFLGGGGPSADIEVIAIAIECLEAVGVSNFVLALGHAGVVTELLDECGIGPDDPRREAALESLNRRDPIALAAALGGSPANEGARKALVGLAEDNGIRQSIADARKALCAIPRAAAALDDLESVTKTLDEAGLSDRVAIDLSESRSLDYYTGLVFRVYGGDLGFDVGGGGRYDALLGRLGRPMPAIGFMLGLDRLALLVGRQVGWTDETVAPPTRVAAASLGASVREARERRARGERIRFEGPA
;
A
#
# COMPACT_ATOMS: atom_id res chain seq x y z
N MET A 1 -16.04 -35.88 -4.22
CA MET A 1 -15.33 -35.73 -5.51
C MET A 1 -15.19 -34.26 -5.97
N HIS A 2 -15.94 -33.29 -5.42
CA HIS A 2 -15.91 -31.86 -5.82
C HIS A 2 -14.75 -31.03 -5.23
N THR A 3 -14.14 -31.44 -4.13
CA THR A 3 -13.12 -30.68 -3.39
C THR A 3 -11.82 -30.45 -4.16
N ARG A 4 -11.49 -31.28 -5.15
CA ARG A 4 -10.25 -31.10 -5.96
C ARG A 4 -10.32 -30.04 -7.04
N LEU A 5 -11.51 -29.52 -7.34
CA LEU A 5 -11.71 -28.48 -8.37
C LEU A 5 -11.89 -27.08 -7.75
N GLN A 6 -11.98 -26.98 -6.42
CA GLN A 6 -12.11 -25.71 -5.73
C GLN A 6 -10.73 -25.17 -5.39
N LEU A 7 -10.56 -23.86 -5.57
CA LEU A 7 -9.37 -23.15 -5.10
C LEU A 7 -9.35 -23.15 -3.57
N PRO A 8 -8.18 -23.15 -2.95
CA PRO A 8 -8.05 -22.90 -1.51
C PRO A 8 -8.71 -21.58 -1.12
N GLN A 9 -9.20 -21.51 0.13
CA GLN A 9 -9.73 -20.26 0.66
C GLN A 9 -8.66 -19.16 0.65
N GLY A 10 -9.03 -17.99 0.14
CA GLY A 10 -8.12 -16.84 0.04
C GLY A 10 -7.22 -16.83 -1.20
N ALA A 11 -7.31 -17.84 -2.07
CA ALA A 11 -6.68 -17.84 -3.40
C ALA A 11 -7.68 -17.45 -4.48
N SER A 12 -7.21 -16.80 -5.53
CA SER A 12 -8.01 -16.37 -6.68
C SER A 12 -7.42 -16.82 -8.00
N CYS A 13 -8.27 -17.02 -8.99
CA CYS A 13 -7.87 -17.29 -10.36
C CYS A 13 -8.56 -16.29 -11.30
N PHE A 14 -7.76 -15.55 -12.04
CA PHE A 14 -8.25 -14.59 -13.02
C PHE A 14 -8.06 -15.16 -14.42
N THR A 15 -9.11 -15.11 -15.23
CA THR A 15 -9.10 -15.70 -16.57
C THR A 15 -9.52 -14.68 -17.63
N PHE A 16 -9.16 -14.94 -18.87
CA PHE A 16 -9.60 -14.17 -20.04
C PHE A 16 -9.51 -12.65 -19.86
N ASP A 17 -10.65 -11.97 -19.84
CA ASP A 17 -10.74 -10.51 -19.79
C ASP A 17 -10.29 -9.96 -18.44
N GLU A 18 -10.58 -10.65 -17.33
CA GLU A 18 -10.11 -10.23 -16.01
C GLU A 18 -8.58 -10.20 -15.95
N ALA A 19 -7.93 -11.27 -16.42
CA ALA A 19 -6.46 -11.35 -16.44
C ALA A 19 -5.86 -10.25 -17.34
N ARG A 20 -6.50 -9.97 -18.50
CA ARG A 20 -6.06 -8.89 -19.41
C ARG A 20 -6.20 -7.51 -18.75
N ARG A 21 -7.35 -7.23 -18.14
CA ARG A 21 -7.64 -5.98 -17.44
C ARG A 21 -6.61 -5.72 -16.34
N ARG A 22 -6.32 -6.72 -15.54
CA ARG A 22 -5.26 -6.66 -14.51
C ARG A 22 -3.91 -6.30 -15.10
N ARG A 23 -3.50 -6.95 -16.20
CA ARG A 23 -2.22 -6.67 -16.88
C ARG A 23 -2.15 -5.24 -17.44
N VAL A 24 -3.26 -4.70 -17.95
CA VAL A 24 -3.33 -3.31 -18.41
C VAL A 24 -3.17 -2.32 -17.25
N LEU A 25 -3.85 -2.55 -16.13
CA LEU A 25 -3.72 -1.71 -14.94
C LEU A 25 -2.31 -1.74 -14.39
N GLU A 26 -1.74 -2.94 -14.22
CA GLU A 26 -0.37 -3.13 -13.78
C GLU A 26 0.61 -2.36 -14.67
N SER A 27 0.49 -2.52 -15.99
CA SER A 27 1.37 -1.83 -16.94
C SER A 27 1.28 -0.30 -16.84
N ARG A 28 0.08 0.26 -16.64
CA ARG A 28 -0.10 1.71 -16.48
C ARG A 28 0.56 2.22 -15.20
N VAL A 29 0.35 1.56 -14.07
CA VAL A 29 0.95 1.94 -12.79
C VAL A 29 2.47 1.83 -12.84
N VAL A 30 3.01 0.71 -13.36
CA VAL A 30 4.45 0.50 -13.50
C VAL A 30 5.08 1.55 -14.44
N SER A 31 4.37 1.97 -15.49
CA SER A 31 4.84 3.03 -16.37
C SER A 31 4.98 4.39 -15.66
N VAL A 32 4.11 4.69 -14.70
CA VAL A 32 4.24 5.90 -13.86
C VAL A 32 5.50 5.79 -13.00
N PHE A 33 5.73 4.67 -12.31
CA PHE A 33 6.94 4.48 -11.50
C PHE A 33 8.23 4.66 -12.32
N ALA A 34 8.31 3.99 -13.47
CA ALA A 34 9.46 4.11 -14.37
C ALA A 34 9.62 5.54 -14.92
N GLY A 35 8.50 6.22 -15.22
CA GLY A 35 8.49 7.62 -15.67
C GLY A 35 9.06 8.60 -14.64
N TRP A 36 8.92 8.31 -13.35
CA TRP A 36 9.51 9.06 -12.24
C TRP A 36 10.95 8.65 -11.92
N GLY A 37 11.55 7.76 -12.72
CA GLY A 37 12.94 7.34 -12.55
C GLY A 37 13.17 6.32 -11.44
N TYR A 38 12.15 5.52 -11.11
CA TYR A 38 12.31 4.37 -10.23
C TYR A 38 12.73 3.15 -11.05
N ASP A 39 13.67 2.38 -10.51
CA ASP A 39 14.16 1.13 -11.08
C ASP A 39 13.40 -0.07 -10.51
N GLU A 40 13.15 -1.06 -11.35
CA GLU A 40 12.48 -2.27 -10.91
C GLU A 40 13.36 -3.13 -10.02
N ILE A 41 12.80 -3.59 -8.89
CA ILE A 41 13.39 -4.63 -8.06
C ILE A 41 12.44 -5.84 -8.02
N VAL A 42 13.00 -7.03 -8.20
CA VAL A 42 12.25 -8.29 -8.12
C VAL A 42 12.76 -9.11 -6.93
N PRO A 43 12.21 -8.90 -5.73
CA PRO A 43 12.56 -9.68 -4.55
C PRO A 43 12.04 -11.12 -4.63
N PRO A 44 12.66 -12.06 -3.89
CA PRO A 44 12.21 -13.45 -3.87
C PRO A 44 10.79 -13.59 -3.32
N LEU A 45 10.08 -14.66 -3.71
CA LEU A 45 8.73 -14.97 -3.21
C LEU A 45 8.73 -15.40 -1.73
N PHE A 46 9.82 -15.92 -1.23
CA PHE A 46 9.97 -16.38 0.16
C PHE A 46 11.36 -15.99 0.70
N ASP A 47 11.44 -15.90 2.01
CA ASP A 47 12.69 -15.64 2.72
C ASP A 47 12.62 -16.29 4.12
N ASP A 48 13.68 -16.18 4.90
CA ASP A 48 13.67 -16.52 6.33
C ASP A 48 12.51 -15.79 7.02
N ALA A 49 11.73 -16.53 7.82
CA ALA A 49 10.59 -15.96 8.53
C ALA A 49 10.99 -14.78 9.44
N ALA A 50 12.21 -14.81 10.00
CA ALA A 50 12.77 -13.73 10.81
C ALA A 50 13.08 -12.45 10.02
N THR A 51 12.98 -12.46 8.69
CA THR A 51 13.11 -11.25 7.87
C THR A 51 11.93 -10.30 8.04
N PHE A 52 10.76 -10.85 8.38
CA PHE A 52 9.52 -10.09 8.43
C PHE A 52 9.25 -9.60 9.85
N ASP A 53 8.60 -8.45 9.95
CA ASP A 53 8.31 -7.80 11.23
C ASP A 53 7.46 -8.68 12.15
N ASP A 54 7.71 -8.63 13.45
CA ASP A 54 7.00 -9.40 14.47
C ASP A 54 5.49 -9.13 14.46
N SER A 55 5.06 -7.95 14.08
CA SER A 55 3.65 -7.59 13.91
C SER A 55 2.93 -8.42 12.82
N LEU A 56 3.69 -9.00 11.90
CA LEU A 56 3.21 -9.90 10.87
C LEU A 56 3.32 -11.38 11.23
N ALA A 57 3.99 -11.74 12.33
CA ALA A 57 4.32 -13.13 12.67
C ALA A 57 3.09 -14.07 12.67
N SER A 58 1.95 -13.61 13.23
CA SER A 58 0.70 -14.38 13.26
C SER A 58 0.00 -14.50 11.91
N ARG A 59 0.48 -13.78 10.90
CA ARG A 59 -0.12 -13.70 9.55
C ARG A 59 0.75 -14.37 8.47
N LEU A 60 1.92 -14.89 8.84
CA LEU A 60 2.85 -15.52 7.90
C LEU A 60 2.35 -16.90 7.49
N TYR A 61 2.46 -17.21 6.20
CA TYR A 61 2.42 -18.58 5.70
C TYR A 61 3.84 -19.14 5.72
N THR A 62 4.12 -20.01 6.69
CA THR A 62 5.45 -20.57 6.92
C THR A 62 5.56 -22.01 6.42
N PHE A 63 6.78 -22.41 6.07
CA PHE A 63 7.13 -23.77 5.71
C PHE A 63 8.58 -24.05 6.10
N THR A 64 8.93 -25.32 6.22
CA THR A 64 10.29 -25.73 6.61
C THR A 64 11.13 -25.98 5.35
N GLY A 65 12.27 -25.30 5.26
CA GLY A 65 13.31 -25.54 4.27
C GLY A 65 13.94 -26.92 4.44
N ARG A 66 14.65 -27.40 3.42
CA ARG A 66 15.34 -28.71 3.49
C ARG A 66 16.45 -28.76 4.54
N ASP A 67 17.00 -27.62 4.91
CA ASP A 67 18.02 -27.43 5.94
C ASP A 67 17.44 -27.25 7.35
N GLY A 68 16.12 -27.31 7.50
CA GLY A 68 15.42 -27.08 8.76
C GLY A 68 15.09 -25.62 9.08
N THR A 69 15.47 -24.67 8.22
CA THR A 69 15.17 -23.25 8.39
C THR A 69 13.66 -23.00 8.25
N THR A 70 13.08 -22.16 9.11
CA THR A 70 11.71 -21.71 8.97
C THR A 70 11.64 -20.58 7.96
N LEU A 71 11.05 -20.85 6.80
CA LEU A 71 10.84 -19.90 5.72
C LEU A 71 9.39 -19.41 5.73
N ALA A 72 9.15 -18.20 5.20
CA ALA A 72 7.81 -17.66 5.01
C ALA A 72 7.64 -17.15 3.58
N LEU A 73 6.42 -17.29 3.04
CA LEU A 73 6.02 -16.54 1.86
C LEU A 73 5.98 -15.06 2.20
N ARG A 74 6.42 -14.20 1.28
CA ARG A 74 6.49 -12.76 1.51
C ARG A 74 5.09 -12.18 1.81
N PRO A 75 4.88 -11.57 2.98
CA PRO A 75 3.62 -10.93 3.35
C PRO A 75 3.53 -9.49 2.84
N ASP A 76 4.68 -8.88 2.53
CA ASP A 76 4.87 -7.54 1.98
C ASP A 76 6.19 -7.47 1.19
N PHE A 77 6.39 -6.37 0.49
CA PHE A 77 7.64 -6.11 -0.24
C PHE A 77 8.64 -5.28 0.56
N THR A 78 8.18 -4.37 1.40
CA THR A 78 9.02 -3.36 2.05
C THR A 78 10.12 -3.99 2.90
N SER A 79 9.79 -5.03 3.69
CA SER A 79 10.77 -5.77 4.51
C SER A 79 11.88 -6.37 3.65
N LEU A 80 11.52 -6.97 2.52
CA LEU A 80 12.49 -7.58 1.58
C LEU A 80 13.33 -6.53 0.86
N VAL A 81 12.70 -5.45 0.39
CA VAL A 81 13.41 -4.34 -0.27
C VAL A 81 14.40 -3.71 0.70
N ALA A 82 14.02 -3.46 1.95
CA ALA A 82 14.90 -2.94 2.99
C ALA A 82 16.09 -3.88 3.25
N LYS A 83 15.85 -5.19 3.38
CA LYS A 83 16.91 -6.21 3.54
C LYS A 83 17.87 -6.22 2.35
N ILE A 84 17.34 -6.21 1.12
CA ILE A 84 18.16 -6.19 -0.10
C ILE A 84 18.96 -4.88 -0.19
N ALA A 85 18.35 -3.75 0.16
CA ALA A 85 19.03 -2.47 0.20
C ALA A 85 20.17 -2.44 1.23
N ALA A 86 19.94 -2.96 2.43
CA ALA A 86 20.95 -3.02 3.47
C ALA A 86 22.08 -4.04 3.18
N GLY A 87 21.76 -5.11 2.45
CA GLY A 87 22.69 -6.17 2.09
C GLY A 87 23.29 -6.01 0.69
N ARG A 88 22.59 -6.52 -0.32
CA ARG A 88 23.06 -6.61 -1.69
C ARG A 88 23.37 -5.26 -2.34
N LEU A 89 22.57 -4.23 -2.03
CA LEU A 89 22.74 -2.89 -2.58
C LEU A 89 23.55 -1.96 -1.65
N ARG A 90 24.22 -2.50 -0.62
CA ARG A 90 24.92 -1.71 0.39
C ARG A 90 25.91 -0.71 -0.18
N GLN A 91 26.59 -1.06 -1.29
CA GLN A 91 27.58 -0.21 -1.93
C GLN A 91 26.99 0.76 -2.98
N VAL A 92 25.71 0.64 -3.28
CA VAL A 92 25.03 1.57 -4.19
C VAL A 92 24.75 2.86 -3.45
N ALA A 93 25.12 3.99 -4.03
CA ALA A 93 24.90 5.30 -3.42
C ALA A 93 23.40 5.59 -3.26
N ALA A 94 23.04 6.17 -2.12
CA ALA A 94 21.69 6.70 -1.90
C ALA A 94 21.55 8.07 -2.64
N PRO A 95 20.34 8.49 -3.00
CA PRO A 95 19.07 7.81 -2.76
C PRO A 95 18.82 6.66 -3.74
N LEU A 96 18.10 5.63 -3.28
CA LEU A 96 17.63 4.53 -4.11
C LEU A 96 16.13 4.72 -4.38
N ARG A 97 15.74 4.71 -5.64
CA ARG A 97 14.35 4.73 -6.10
C ARG A 97 14.01 3.36 -6.68
N LEU A 98 13.22 2.58 -5.96
CA LEU A 98 12.94 1.20 -6.32
C LEU A 98 11.42 1.00 -6.40
N TYR A 99 10.94 0.30 -7.44
CA TYR A 99 9.55 -0.13 -7.51
C TYR A 99 9.44 -1.65 -7.67
N TYR A 100 8.30 -2.18 -7.32
CA TYR A 100 7.99 -3.60 -7.44
C TYR A 100 6.55 -3.82 -7.88
N SER A 101 6.31 -4.99 -8.50
CA SER A 101 4.98 -5.51 -8.81
C SER A 101 4.99 -7.02 -8.64
N GLY A 102 4.05 -7.57 -7.87
CA GLY A 102 3.97 -9.01 -7.68
C GLY A 102 3.04 -9.45 -6.54
N GLU A 103 2.96 -10.77 -6.39
CA GLU A 103 2.09 -11.39 -5.40
C GLU A 103 2.71 -11.34 -4.00
N VAL A 104 1.85 -11.12 -3.01
CA VAL A 104 2.13 -11.28 -1.58
C VAL A 104 1.14 -12.26 -0.98
N VAL A 105 1.56 -12.96 0.06
CA VAL A 105 0.74 -14.01 0.69
C VAL A 105 0.78 -13.86 2.19
N ARG A 106 -0.37 -13.48 2.79
CA ARG A 106 -0.50 -13.40 4.24
C ARG A 106 -1.90 -13.79 4.69
N TYR A 107 -2.00 -14.37 5.87
CA TYR A 107 -3.29 -14.69 6.45
C TYR A 107 -4.11 -13.43 6.69
N GLU A 108 -5.28 -13.39 6.12
CA GLU A 108 -6.30 -12.38 6.39
C GLU A 108 -7.54 -13.08 6.96
N PRO A 109 -8.08 -12.62 8.10
CA PRO A 109 -9.33 -13.16 8.62
C PRO A 109 -10.42 -13.10 7.54
N PRO A 110 -11.23 -14.16 7.41
CA PRO A 110 -12.28 -14.21 6.39
C PRO A 110 -13.26 -13.05 6.54
N ARG A 111 -13.19 -12.09 5.64
CA ARG A 111 -14.14 -10.97 5.49
C ARG A 111 -14.37 -10.74 4.01
N ALA A 112 -15.54 -10.19 3.65
CA ALA A 112 -15.86 -9.88 2.26
C ALA A 112 -14.74 -9.04 1.60
N GLY A 113 -14.21 -9.54 0.49
CA GLY A 113 -13.17 -8.86 -0.30
C GLY A 113 -11.72 -9.01 0.21
N ARG A 114 -11.46 -9.81 1.25
CA ARG A 114 -10.09 -10.11 1.71
C ARG A 114 -9.64 -11.47 1.21
N GLN A 115 -8.49 -11.48 0.56
CA GLN A 115 -7.80 -12.66 0.04
C GLN A 115 -6.48 -12.83 0.79
N SER A 116 -6.01 -14.07 0.91
CA SER A 116 -4.69 -14.36 1.49
C SER A 116 -3.57 -14.12 0.48
N GLU A 117 -3.85 -14.36 -0.81
CA GLU A 117 -2.97 -14.07 -1.93
C GLU A 117 -3.52 -12.85 -2.69
N PHE A 118 -2.71 -11.82 -2.86
CA PHE A 118 -3.10 -10.61 -3.59
C PHE A 118 -1.88 -9.91 -4.19
N HIS A 119 -2.11 -9.16 -5.25
CA HIS A 119 -1.05 -8.49 -5.99
C HIS A 119 -0.81 -7.07 -5.47
N GLN A 120 0.42 -6.75 -5.11
CA GLN A 120 0.87 -5.41 -4.73
C GLN A 120 1.75 -4.81 -5.82
N MET A 121 1.52 -3.53 -6.11
CA MET A 121 2.41 -2.66 -6.87
C MET A 121 2.80 -1.51 -5.95
N GLY A 122 4.08 -1.22 -5.85
CA GLY A 122 4.52 -0.16 -4.96
C GLY A 122 5.93 0.30 -5.25
N LEU A 123 6.35 1.33 -4.53
CA LEU A 123 7.69 1.86 -4.60
C LEU A 123 8.24 2.18 -3.22
N GLU A 124 9.58 2.21 -3.15
CA GLU A 124 10.34 2.58 -1.96
C GLU A 124 11.39 3.62 -2.35
N PHE A 125 11.36 4.78 -1.70
CA PHE A 125 12.35 5.83 -1.82
C PHE A 125 13.25 5.82 -0.59
N LEU A 126 14.42 5.22 -0.73
CA LEU A 126 15.37 4.98 0.35
C LEU A 126 16.52 6.00 0.28
N GLY A 127 16.76 6.72 1.37
CA GLY A 127 17.71 7.81 1.44
C GLY A 127 17.13 9.18 1.07
N GLY A 128 15.83 9.26 0.77
CA GLY A 128 15.11 10.50 0.57
C GLY A 128 14.60 11.06 1.89
N GLY A 129 15.20 12.13 2.38
CA GLY A 129 14.79 12.80 3.61
C GLY A 129 13.89 14.01 3.39
N GLY A 130 13.09 14.34 4.43
CA GLY A 130 12.30 15.56 4.51
C GLY A 130 11.06 15.60 3.60
N PRO A 131 10.36 16.76 3.60
CA PRO A 131 9.07 16.91 2.91
C PRO A 131 9.11 16.68 1.39
N SER A 132 10.25 16.92 0.74
CA SER A 132 10.36 16.73 -0.71
C SER A 132 10.17 15.27 -1.14
N ALA A 133 10.69 14.33 -0.35
CA ALA A 133 10.48 12.90 -0.60
C ALA A 133 9.03 12.48 -0.34
N ASP A 134 8.40 13.05 0.68
CA ASP A 134 7.00 12.80 1.01
C ASP A 134 6.08 13.26 -0.12
N ILE A 135 6.34 14.47 -0.65
CA ILE A 135 5.59 15.05 -1.76
C ILE A 135 5.77 14.25 -3.04
N GLU A 136 7.02 13.83 -3.36
CA GLU A 136 7.30 12.97 -4.53
C GLU A 136 6.45 11.70 -4.47
N VAL A 137 6.44 11.01 -3.34
CA VAL A 137 5.72 9.74 -3.18
C VAL A 137 4.20 9.92 -3.24
N ILE A 138 3.66 11.01 -2.64
CA ILE A 138 2.24 11.34 -2.73
C ILE A 138 1.83 11.69 -4.16
N ALA A 139 2.63 12.51 -4.86
CA ALA A 139 2.35 12.89 -6.25
C ALA A 139 2.30 11.65 -7.17
N ILE A 140 3.24 10.73 -7.01
CA ILE A 140 3.26 9.47 -7.76
C ILE A 140 2.01 8.61 -7.44
N ALA A 141 1.60 8.54 -6.17
CA ALA A 141 0.40 7.80 -5.79
C ALA A 141 -0.86 8.38 -6.45
N ILE A 142 -0.98 9.71 -6.52
CA ILE A 142 -2.07 10.40 -7.22
C ILE A 142 -2.02 10.09 -8.72
N GLU A 143 -0.85 10.24 -9.37
CA GLU A 143 -0.68 9.99 -10.80
C GLU A 143 -1.00 8.54 -11.18
N CYS A 144 -0.67 7.56 -10.34
CA CYS A 144 -1.04 6.17 -10.56
C CYS A 144 -2.55 5.96 -10.69
N LEU A 145 -3.35 6.63 -9.85
CA LEU A 145 -4.81 6.54 -9.89
C LEU A 145 -5.37 7.24 -11.12
N GLU A 146 -4.83 8.39 -11.49
CA GLU A 146 -5.20 9.14 -12.69
C GLU A 146 -4.84 8.38 -13.96
N ALA A 147 -3.67 7.74 -14.01
CA ALA A 147 -3.21 6.94 -15.16
C ALA A 147 -4.12 5.74 -15.46
N VAL A 148 -4.81 5.21 -14.45
CA VAL A 148 -5.81 4.15 -14.65
C VAL A 148 -7.24 4.68 -14.87
N GLY A 149 -7.40 6.02 -14.90
CA GLY A 149 -8.67 6.69 -15.20
C GLY A 149 -9.58 6.90 -13.98
N VAL A 150 -9.09 6.67 -12.77
CA VAL A 150 -9.85 6.92 -11.54
C VAL A 150 -9.83 8.42 -11.24
N SER A 151 -11.00 9.02 -11.05
CA SER A 151 -11.16 10.45 -10.77
C SER A 151 -11.73 10.74 -9.39
N ASN A 152 -12.55 9.83 -8.84
CA ASN A 152 -13.13 9.98 -7.51
C ASN A 152 -12.33 9.17 -6.49
N PHE A 153 -11.29 9.81 -5.94
CA PHE A 153 -10.45 9.26 -4.88
C PHE A 153 -9.93 10.37 -3.97
N VAL A 154 -9.48 9.98 -2.79
CA VAL A 154 -8.83 10.86 -1.82
C VAL A 154 -7.70 10.13 -1.11
N LEU A 155 -6.59 10.82 -0.89
CA LEU A 155 -5.52 10.40 -0.01
C LEU A 155 -5.75 11.03 1.36
N ALA A 156 -6.06 10.21 2.36
CA ALA A 156 -6.18 10.64 3.74
C ALA A 156 -4.77 10.67 4.36
N LEU A 157 -4.28 11.87 4.65
CA LEU A 157 -2.94 12.12 5.17
C LEU A 157 -2.99 12.24 6.69
N GLY A 158 -2.12 11.53 7.36
CA GLY A 158 -1.89 11.61 8.80
C GLY A 158 -0.40 11.68 9.12
N HIS A 159 -0.09 11.64 10.40
CA HIS A 159 1.30 11.60 10.86
C HIS A 159 1.41 10.69 12.08
N ALA A 160 2.25 9.65 11.97
CA ALA A 160 2.44 8.66 13.04
C ALA A 160 2.81 9.30 14.38
N GLY A 161 3.62 10.38 14.34
CA GLY A 161 4.04 11.11 15.52
C GLY A 161 2.89 11.71 16.34
N VAL A 162 1.77 12.09 15.70
CA VAL A 162 0.63 12.66 16.44
C VAL A 162 0.05 11.64 17.43
N VAL A 163 -0.31 10.46 16.92
CA VAL A 163 -0.92 9.42 17.77
C VAL A 163 0.08 8.84 18.75
N THR A 164 1.34 8.63 18.33
CA THR A 164 2.40 8.10 19.20
C THR A 164 2.63 9.02 20.39
N GLU A 165 2.83 10.32 20.16
CA GLU A 165 3.08 11.27 21.25
C GLU A 165 1.87 11.42 22.18
N LEU A 166 0.65 11.36 21.65
CA LEU A 166 -0.55 11.38 22.48
C LEU A 166 -0.69 10.13 23.37
N LEU A 167 -0.31 8.96 22.87
CA LEU A 167 -0.27 7.73 23.67
C LEU A 167 0.81 7.81 24.76
N ASP A 168 2.00 8.29 24.40
CA ASP A 168 3.11 8.45 25.36
C ASP A 168 2.74 9.44 26.49
N GLU A 169 2.09 10.56 26.15
CA GLU A 169 1.54 11.52 27.13
C GLU A 169 0.43 10.92 28.00
N CYS A 170 -0.28 9.90 27.50
CA CYS A 170 -1.22 9.13 28.32
C CYS A 170 -0.53 8.06 29.18
N GLY A 171 0.80 7.93 29.12
CA GLY A 171 1.57 6.91 29.83
C GLY A 171 1.45 5.52 29.19
N ILE A 172 1.22 5.47 27.85
CA ILE A 172 1.11 4.24 27.07
C ILE A 172 2.27 4.22 26.05
N GLY A 173 3.43 3.79 26.53
CA GLY A 173 4.64 3.64 25.72
C GLY A 173 4.58 2.46 24.74
N PRO A 174 5.65 2.25 23.93
CA PRO A 174 5.70 1.19 22.91
C PRO A 174 5.44 -0.23 23.45
N ASP A 175 5.92 -0.54 24.64
CA ASP A 175 5.81 -1.88 25.25
C ASP A 175 4.59 -2.02 26.19
N ASP A 176 3.72 -1.02 26.25
CA ASP A 176 2.53 -1.08 27.12
C ASP A 176 1.48 -2.03 26.53
N PRO A 177 1.01 -3.05 27.27
CA PRO A 177 0.02 -4.01 26.76
C PRO A 177 -1.33 -3.38 26.36
N ARG A 178 -1.62 -2.15 26.78
CA ARG A 178 -2.83 -1.41 26.41
C ARG A 178 -2.71 -0.77 25.02
N ARG A 179 -1.48 -0.60 24.50
CA ARG A 179 -1.21 0.12 23.26
C ARG A 179 -1.95 -0.48 22.05
N GLU A 180 -1.89 -1.79 21.90
CA GLU A 180 -2.57 -2.49 20.81
C GLU A 180 -4.09 -2.26 20.84
N ALA A 181 -4.71 -2.42 22.02
CA ALA A 181 -6.14 -2.18 22.20
C ALA A 181 -6.55 -0.73 21.94
N ALA A 182 -5.70 0.24 22.35
CA ALA A 182 -5.95 1.66 22.08
C ALA A 182 -5.87 1.96 20.57
N LEU A 183 -4.85 1.47 19.88
CA LEU A 183 -4.68 1.64 18.44
C LEU A 183 -5.80 0.96 17.65
N GLU A 184 -6.21 -0.24 18.04
CA GLU A 184 -7.34 -0.93 17.40
C GLU A 184 -8.66 -0.16 17.58
N SER A 185 -8.90 0.38 18.79
CA SER A 185 -10.09 1.19 19.06
C SER A 185 -10.09 2.49 18.26
N LEU A 186 -8.94 3.16 18.16
CA LEU A 186 -8.78 4.36 17.33
C LEU A 186 -9.05 4.04 15.84
N ASN A 187 -8.49 2.95 15.33
CA ASN A 187 -8.70 2.49 13.94
C ASN A 187 -10.16 2.14 13.64
N ARG A 188 -10.89 1.67 14.64
CA ARG A 188 -12.34 1.39 14.54
C ARG A 188 -13.21 2.61 14.75
N ARG A 189 -12.60 3.74 15.13
CA ARG A 189 -13.29 4.97 15.52
C ARG A 189 -14.32 4.71 16.64
N ASP A 190 -13.88 3.95 17.65
CA ASP A 190 -14.68 3.62 18.82
C ASP A 190 -14.15 4.41 20.04
N PRO A 191 -14.70 5.61 20.30
CA PRO A 191 -14.24 6.46 21.41
C PRO A 191 -14.49 5.83 22.78
N ILE A 192 -15.51 4.97 22.92
CA ILE A 192 -15.83 4.29 24.18
C ILE A 192 -14.77 3.22 24.47
N ALA A 193 -14.49 2.37 23.49
CA ALA A 193 -13.45 1.34 23.64
C ALA A 193 -12.07 1.98 23.82
N LEU A 194 -11.77 3.06 23.09
CA LEU A 194 -10.53 3.81 23.24
C LEU A 194 -10.40 4.39 24.66
N ALA A 195 -11.44 5.06 25.17
CA ALA A 195 -11.42 5.60 26.52
C ALA A 195 -11.20 4.51 27.59
N ALA A 196 -11.77 3.32 27.38
CA ALA A 196 -11.56 2.17 28.25
C ALA A 196 -10.11 1.62 28.16
N ALA A 197 -9.55 1.50 26.94
CA ALA A 197 -8.18 1.05 26.71
C ALA A 197 -7.14 2.01 27.32
N LEU A 198 -7.39 3.33 27.23
CA LEU A 198 -6.53 4.35 27.86
C LEU A 198 -6.55 4.26 29.39
N GLY A 199 -7.58 3.66 30.00
CA GLY A 199 -7.71 3.44 31.43
C GLY A 199 -7.95 4.70 32.25
N GLY A 200 -8.02 4.52 33.59
CA GLY A 200 -8.35 5.58 34.53
C GLY A 200 -7.18 6.34 35.12
N SER A 201 -5.99 6.25 34.59
CA SER A 201 -4.82 6.98 35.06
C SER A 201 -4.22 7.85 33.99
N PRO A 202 -4.74 9.03 33.76
CA PRO A 202 -4.15 9.93 32.78
C PRO A 202 -2.92 10.59 33.39
N ALA A 203 -1.75 10.32 32.80
CA ALA A 203 -0.61 11.19 33.00
C ALA A 203 -0.94 12.59 32.46
N ASN A 204 -1.74 12.66 31.39
CA ASN A 204 -2.19 13.90 30.76
C ASN A 204 -3.64 13.80 30.26
N GLU A 205 -4.59 14.45 30.95
CA GLU A 205 -6.01 14.47 30.60
C GLU A 205 -6.28 15.21 29.27
N GLY A 206 -5.44 16.18 28.92
CA GLY A 206 -5.51 16.87 27.63
C GLY A 206 -5.20 15.94 26.47
N ALA A 207 -4.14 15.13 26.56
CA ALA A 207 -3.78 14.14 25.56
C ALA A 207 -4.87 13.06 25.44
N ARG A 208 -5.44 12.61 26.54
CA ARG A 208 -6.55 11.66 26.55
C ARG A 208 -7.78 12.19 25.80
N LYS A 209 -8.17 13.42 26.10
CA LYS A 209 -9.29 14.08 25.39
C LYS A 209 -9.01 14.24 23.91
N ALA A 210 -7.78 14.60 23.56
CA ALA A 210 -7.39 14.72 22.15
C ALA A 210 -7.51 13.37 21.42
N LEU A 211 -6.98 12.28 21.98
CA LEU A 211 -7.10 10.94 21.40
C LEU A 211 -8.55 10.50 21.21
N VAL A 212 -9.38 10.68 22.25
CA VAL A 212 -10.80 10.33 22.17
C VAL A 212 -11.50 11.18 21.12
N GLY A 213 -11.19 12.47 21.04
CA GLY A 213 -11.69 13.37 20.00
C GLY A 213 -11.32 12.94 18.58
N LEU A 214 -10.09 12.41 18.37
CA LEU A 214 -9.71 11.83 17.08
C LEU A 214 -10.57 10.62 16.68
N ALA A 215 -11.04 9.83 17.64
CA ALA A 215 -11.95 8.71 17.38
C ALA A 215 -13.40 9.13 17.15
N GLU A 216 -13.85 10.25 17.73
CA GLU A 216 -15.20 10.79 17.58
C GLU A 216 -15.39 11.48 16.23
N ASP A 217 -14.33 12.09 15.70
CA ASP A 217 -14.41 12.82 14.43
C ASP A 217 -14.51 11.85 13.26
N ASN A 218 -15.41 12.12 12.32
CA ASN A 218 -15.55 11.33 11.08
C ASN A 218 -14.36 11.51 10.10
N GLY A 219 -13.24 11.99 10.59
CA GLY A 219 -11.84 11.88 10.19
C GLY A 219 -11.37 12.49 8.90
N ILE A 220 -12.23 12.78 7.95
CA ILE A 220 -11.78 13.14 6.59
C ILE A 220 -11.65 14.67 6.38
N ARG A 221 -11.86 15.49 7.40
CA ARG A 221 -11.74 16.96 7.29
C ARG A 221 -11.32 17.61 8.60
N GLN A 222 -10.38 17.03 9.31
CA GLN A 222 -9.80 17.73 10.45
C GLN A 222 -8.98 18.90 9.94
N SER A 223 -9.26 20.09 10.47
CA SER A 223 -8.39 21.24 10.24
C SER A 223 -7.11 21.08 11.04
N ILE A 224 -5.95 21.17 10.40
CA ILE A 224 -4.65 21.24 11.09
C ILE A 224 -4.69 22.37 12.15
N ALA A 225 -5.37 23.46 11.88
CA ALA A 225 -5.51 24.59 12.80
C ALA A 225 -6.27 24.22 14.08
N ASP A 226 -7.31 23.39 14.00
CA ASP A 226 -8.05 22.93 15.19
C ASP A 226 -7.28 21.88 15.96
N ALA A 227 -6.61 20.95 15.26
CA ALA A 227 -5.68 20.02 15.86
C ALA A 227 -4.54 20.75 16.60
N ARG A 228 -3.99 21.81 16.02
CA ARG A 228 -2.95 22.63 16.63
C ARG A 228 -3.41 23.27 17.94
N LYS A 229 -4.65 23.77 18.01
CA LYS A 229 -5.23 24.28 19.26
C LYS A 229 -5.32 23.21 20.35
N ALA A 230 -5.75 22.02 19.96
CA ALA A 230 -5.88 20.88 20.87
C ALA A 230 -4.53 20.32 21.35
N LEU A 231 -3.50 20.38 20.51
CA LEU A 231 -2.20 19.74 20.72
C LEU A 231 -1.07 20.73 21.08
N CYS A 232 -1.38 22.04 21.25
CA CYS A 232 -0.39 23.09 21.49
C CYS A 232 0.47 22.84 22.76
N ALA A 233 -0.03 22.11 23.73
CA ALA A 233 0.68 21.75 24.96
C ALA A 233 1.62 20.53 24.80
N ILE A 234 1.66 19.89 23.63
CA ILE A 234 2.43 18.68 23.34
C ILE A 234 3.42 19.00 22.21
N PRO A 235 4.68 19.40 22.52
CA PRO A 235 5.61 19.94 21.53
C PRO A 235 5.91 19.03 20.34
N ARG A 236 6.03 17.73 20.57
CA ARG A 236 6.32 16.75 19.51
C ARG A 236 5.12 16.50 18.59
N ALA A 237 3.91 16.49 19.13
CA ALA A 237 2.70 16.45 18.32
C ALA A 237 2.55 17.74 17.49
N ALA A 238 2.94 18.89 18.03
CA ALA A 238 2.97 20.14 17.28
C ALA A 238 3.97 20.09 16.11
N ALA A 239 5.17 19.54 16.31
CA ALA A 239 6.15 19.36 15.24
C ALA A 239 5.62 18.42 14.12
N ALA A 240 4.92 17.33 14.47
CA ALA A 240 4.27 16.46 13.51
C ALA A 240 3.19 17.18 12.68
N LEU A 241 2.49 18.16 13.28
CA LEU A 241 1.55 19.02 12.55
C LEU A 241 2.26 20.02 11.63
N ASP A 242 3.45 20.52 12.02
CA ASP A 242 4.26 21.42 11.16
C ASP A 242 4.70 20.69 9.88
N ASP A 243 5.16 19.43 10.01
CA ASP A 243 5.52 18.60 8.86
C ASP A 243 4.32 18.39 7.93
N LEU A 244 3.15 18.05 8.50
CA LEU A 244 1.94 17.82 7.73
C LEU A 244 1.44 19.09 7.04
N GLU A 245 1.53 20.25 7.70
CA GLU A 245 1.18 21.56 7.13
C GLU A 245 2.09 21.93 5.97
N SER A 246 3.40 21.68 6.09
CA SER A 246 4.37 21.89 5.02
C SER A 246 4.05 21.05 3.78
N VAL A 247 3.72 19.78 3.98
CA VAL A 247 3.33 18.87 2.89
C VAL A 247 2.04 19.34 2.22
N THR A 248 0.98 19.62 3.00
CA THR A 248 -0.31 20.04 2.45
C THR A 248 -0.23 21.36 1.71
N LYS A 249 0.55 22.32 2.21
CA LYS A 249 0.80 23.60 1.51
C LYS A 249 1.46 23.38 0.15
N THR A 250 2.47 22.54 0.09
CA THR A 250 3.16 22.26 -1.18
C THR A 250 2.27 21.51 -2.18
N LEU A 251 1.41 20.60 -1.69
CA LEU A 251 0.42 19.94 -2.53
C LEU A 251 -0.63 20.94 -3.06
N ASP A 252 -1.01 21.94 -2.28
CA ASP A 252 -1.88 23.02 -2.73
C ASP A 252 -1.21 23.88 -3.82
N GLU A 253 0.04 24.28 -3.62
CA GLU A 253 0.83 24.99 -4.63
C GLU A 253 0.99 24.18 -5.94
N ALA A 254 0.98 22.84 -5.84
CA ALA A 254 1.01 21.93 -6.99
C ALA A 254 -0.38 21.68 -7.63
N GLY A 255 -1.46 22.23 -7.07
CA GLY A 255 -2.83 22.02 -7.56
C GLY A 255 -3.40 20.65 -7.22
N LEU A 256 -2.88 19.99 -6.18
CA LEU A 256 -3.28 18.65 -5.75
C LEU A 256 -4.13 18.64 -4.47
N SER A 257 -4.50 19.79 -3.94
CA SER A 257 -5.26 19.92 -2.68
C SER A 257 -6.60 19.19 -2.71
N ASP A 258 -7.28 19.15 -3.86
CA ASP A 258 -8.56 18.44 -4.02
C ASP A 258 -8.42 16.89 -3.93
N ARG A 259 -7.19 16.37 -4.00
CA ARG A 259 -6.88 14.95 -3.94
C ARG A 259 -6.52 14.47 -2.54
N VAL A 260 -6.38 15.38 -1.58
CA VAL A 260 -5.91 15.06 -0.23
C VAL A 260 -6.88 15.53 0.83
N ALA A 261 -6.92 14.83 1.93
CA ALA A 261 -7.65 15.22 3.13
C ALA A 261 -6.83 14.85 4.37
N ILE A 262 -7.03 15.55 5.48
CA ILE A 262 -6.31 15.26 6.72
C ILE A 262 -7.09 14.24 7.54
N ASP A 263 -6.40 13.20 8.01
CA ASP A 263 -6.92 12.21 8.95
C ASP A 263 -5.85 11.91 10.03
N LEU A 264 -5.91 12.64 11.13
CA LEU A 264 -4.96 12.48 12.24
C LEU A 264 -5.21 11.21 13.07
N SER A 265 -6.32 10.51 12.83
CA SER A 265 -6.62 9.23 13.49
C SER A 265 -5.99 8.02 12.78
N GLU A 266 -5.33 8.22 11.62
CA GLU A 266 -4.67 7.12 10.92
C GLU A 266 -3.53 6.58 11.79
N SER A 267 -3.76 5.39 12.33
CA SER A 267 -2.87 4.75 13.29
C SER A 267 -2.49 3.31 12.91
N ARG A 268 -2.96 2.85 11.75
CA ARG A 268 -2.62 1.51 11.28
C ARG A 268 -1.14 1.41 10.97
N SER A 269 -0.50 0.37 11.49
CA SER A 269 0.94 0.12 11.31
C SER A 269 1.84 1.19 11.96
N LEU A 270 1.42 1.82 13.07
CA LEU A 270 2.22 2.82 13.77
C LEU A 270 3.58 2.29 14.26
N ASP A 271 3.68 1.00 14.58
CA ASP A 271 4.95 0.39 14.99
C ASP A 271 6.01 0.40 13.88
N TYR A 272 5.59 0.63 12.67
CA TYR A 272 6.41 0.65 11.48
C TYR A 272 6.71 2.08 10.99
N TYR A 273 5.71 2.99 10.98
CA TYR A 273 5.83 4.34 10.46
C TYR A 273 6.40 5.32 11.49
N THR A 274 7.25 6.23 11.02
CA THR A 274 7.96 7.22 11.85
C THR A 274 7.59 8.67 11.54
N GLY A 275 6.79 8.91 10.52
CA GLY A 275 6.46 10.24 10.02
C GLY A 275 5.11 10.30 9.33
N LEU A 276 5.06 10.96 8.18
CA LEU A 276 3.88 11.03 7.33
C LEU A 276 3.34 9.61 7.05
N VAL A 277 2.03 9.47 7.12
CA VAL A 277 1.29 8.28 6.68
C VAL A 277 0.14 8.68 5.80
N PHE A 278 -0.29 7.81 4.88
CA PHE A 278 -1.48 8.06 4.09
C PHE A 278 -2.20 6.79 3.67
N ARG A 279 -3.50 6.93 3.43
CA ARG A 279 -4.36 5.89 2.86
C ARG A 279 -5.05 6.41 1.62
N VAL A 280 -5.21 5.55 0.64
CA VAL A 280 -5.91 5.84 -0.60
C VAL A 280 -7.30 5.25 -0.54
N TYR A 281 -8.31 6.11 -0.53
CA TYR A 281 -9.70 5.73 -0.58
C TYR A 281 -10.28 6.07 -1.95
N GLY A 282 -11.01 5.16 -2.54
CA GLY A 282 -11.63 5.34 -3.84
C GLY A 282 -13.15 5.29 -3.75
N GLY A 283 -13.79 6.43 -4.05
CA GLY A 283 -15.23 6.52 -4.26
C GLY A 283 -16.06 5.74 -3.25
N ASP A 284 -16.92 4.88 -3.77
CA ASP A 284 -17.88 4.09 -2.98
C ASP A 284 -17.35 2.75 -2.47
N LEU A 285 -16.01 2.54 -2.50
CA LEU A 285 -15.40 1.38 -1.87
C LEU A 285 -15.35 1.61 -0.35
N GLY A 286 -15.91 0.71 0.42
CA GLY A 286 -15.87 0.77 1.88
C GLY A 286 -14.50 0.38 2.49
N PHE A 287 -13.41 0.42 1.71
CA PHE A 287 -12.05 0.06 2.09
C PHE A 287 -11.01 0.82 1.26
N ASP A 288 -9.78 0.89 1.79
CA ASP A 288 -8.64 1.49 1.11
C ASP A 288 -8.18 0.65 -0.10
N VAL A 289 -7.65 1.28 -1.12
CA VAL A 289 -7.03 0.62 -2.29
C VAL A 289 -5.53 0.51 -2.17
N GLY A 290 -4.94 1.21 -1.21
CA GLY A 290 -3.52 1.24 -0.94
C GLY A 290 -3.18 2.25 0.14
N GLY A 291 -1.89 2.49 0.32
CA GLY A 291 -1.39 3.48 1.25
C GLY A 291 0.10 3.33 1.47
N GLY A 292 0.67 4.23 2.23
CA GLY A 292 2.08 4.28 2.49
C GLY A 292 2.44 5.23 3.62
N GLY A 293 3.73 5.49 3.75
CA GLY A 293 4.24 6.44 4.73
C GLY A 293 5.75 6.32 4.94
N ARG A 294 6.26 7.12 5.84
CA ARG A 294 7.66 7.23 6.21
C ARG A 294 8.04 6.24 7.32
N TYR A 295 9.15 5.51 7.13
CA TYR A 295 9.59 4.42 8.03
C TYR A 295 11.12 4.44 8.23
N ASP A 296 11.65 5.55 8.68
CA ASP A 296 13.09 5.82 8.80
C ASP A 296 13.86 4.86 9.73
N ALA A 297 13.17 4.21 10.67
CA ALA A 297 13.81 3.31 11.62
C ALA A 297 14.18 1.93 11.03
N LEU A 298 13.49 1.49 9.97
CA LEU A 298 13.60 0.11 9.46
C LEU A 298 15.02 -0.22 8.97
N LEU A 299 15.59 0.63 8.11
CA LEU A 299 16.92 0.37 7.55
C LEU A 299 18.03 0.46 8.61
N GLY A 300 17.80 1.25 9.67
CA GLY A 300 18.71 1.32 10.82
C GLY A 300 18.82 -0.02 11.55
N ARG A 301 17.71 -0.72 11.76
CA ARG A 301 17.67 -2.08 12.34
C ARG A 301 18.45 -3.10 11.51
N LEU A 302 18.55 -2.86 10.20
CA LEU A 302 19.29 -3.70 9.25
C LEU A 302 20.74 -3.25 9.03
N GLY A 303 21.25 -2.29 9.82
CA GLY A 303 22.63 -1.81 9.79
C GLY A 303 22.97 -0.86 8.64
N ARG A 304 21.96 -0.25 8.00
CA ARG A 304 22.11 0.80 6.98
C ARG A 304 21.16 1.96 7.26
N PRO A 305 21.38 2.78 8.30
CA PRO A 305 20.46 3.85 8.67
C PRO A 305 20.33 4.87 7.55
N MET A 306 19.11 5.11 7.09
CA MET A 306 18.74 6.15 6.14
C MET A 306 17.24 6.38 6.21
N PRO A 307 16.76 7.61 5.91
CA PRO A 307 15.34 7.88 5.81
C PRO A 307 14.70 7.06 4.67
N ALA A 308 13.44 6.69 4.86
CA ALA A 308 12.72 5.91 3.88
C ALA A 308 11.23 6.23 3.89
N ILE A 309 10.67 6.31 2.69
CA ILE A 309 9.23 6.45 2.47
C ILE A 309 8.83 5.61 1.26
N GLY A 310 7.65 5.02 1.31
CA GLY A 310 7.11 4.26 0.20
C GLY A 310 5.59 4.11 0.27
N PHE A 311 5.02 3.53 -0.76
CA PHE A 311 3.60 3.18 -0.77
C PHE A 311 3.34 1.96 -1.63
N MET A 312 2.16 1.37 -1.45
CA MET A 312 1.67 0.29 -2.30
C MET A 312 0.21 0.51 -2.70
N LEU A 313 -0.16 0.00 -3.86
CA LEU A 313 -1.52 -0.18 -4.34
C LEU A 313 -1.81 -1.67 -4.51
N GLY A 314 -2.99 -2.11 -4.06
CA GLY A 314 -3.47 -3.47 -4.31
C GLY A 314 -4.15 -3.54 -5.67
N LEU A 315 -3.60 -4.32 -6.61
CA LEU A 315 -4.12 -4.43 -7.98
C LEU A 315 -5.58 -4.92 -8.00
N ASP A 316 -5.93 -5.85 -7.12
CA ASP A 316 -7.30 -6.39 -7.02
C ASP A 316 -8.30 -5.31 -6.62
N ARG A 317 -7.96 -4.50 -5.64
CA ARG A 317 -8.79 -3.39 -5.15
C ARG A 317 -8.87 -2.26 -6.18
N LEU A 318 -7.75 -1.98 -6.84
CA LEU A 318 -7.69 -1.01 -7.94
C LEU A 318 -8.56 -1.45 -9.11
N ALA A 319 -8.54 -2.74 -9.46
CA ALA A 319 -9.40 -3.30 -10.51
C ALA A 319 -10.90 -3.15 -10.16
N LEU A 320 -11.28 -3.36 -8.91
CA LEU A 320 -12.65 -3.11 -8.44
C LEU A 320 -13.03 -1.64 -8.56
N LEU A 321 -12.14 -0.74 -8.16
CA LEU A 321 -12.37 0.70 -8.23
C LEU A 321 -12.55 1.18 -9.67
N VAL A 322 -11.63 0.79 -10.56
CA VAL A 322 -11.73 1.09 -12.00
C VAL A 322 -13.01 0.52 -12.60
N GLY A 323 -13.38 -0.72 -12.26
CA GLY A 323 -14.61 -1.34 -12.72
C GLY A 323 -15.87 -0.57 -12.32
N ARG A 324 -15.88 0.08 -11.16
CA ARG A 324 -17.01 0.90 -10.67
C ARG A 324 -17.05 2.29 -11.28
N GLN A 325 -15.93 2.98 -11.37
CA GLN A 325 -15.88 4.39 -11.78
C GLN A 325 -15.74 4.58 -13.29
N VAL A 326 -14.90 3.80 -13.93
CA VAL A 326 -14.57 3.94 -15.35
C VAL A 326 -15.42 2.99 -16.21
N GLY A 327 -15.76 1.85 -15.64
CA GLY A 327 -16.30 0.73 -16.36
C GLY A 327 -15.22 0.03 -17.19
N TRP A 328 -15.50 -1.19 -17.59
CA TRP A 328 -14.64 -1.94 -18.49
C TRP A 328 -15.21 -1.81 -19.90
N THR A 329 -14.70 -0.85 -20.69
CA THR A 329 -15.00 -0.80 -22.11
C THR A 329 -14.22 -1.90 -22.82
N ASP A 330 -14.90 -2.71 -23.61
CA ASP A 330 -14.27 -3.78 -24.38
C ASP A 330 -13.30 -3.27 -25.46
N GLU A 331 -13.19 -1.97 -25.63
CA GLU A 331 -12.33 -1.31 -26.64
C GLU A 331 -10.84 -1.54 -26.42
N THR A 332 -10.41 -1.99 -25.20
CA THR A 332 -8.99 -2.17 -24.92
C THR A 332 -8.36 -3.41 -25.56
N VAL A 333 -9.16 -4.36 -26.01
CA VAL A 333 -8.60 -5.58 -26.65
C VAL A 333 -9.52 -6.08 -27.75
N ALA A 334 -9.19 -5.77 -29.00
CA ALA A 334 -9.88 -6.31 -30.15
C ALA A 334 -9.96 -7.86 -30.06
N PRO A 335 -11.10 -8.46 -30.40
CA PRO A 335 -11.21 -9.93 -30.44
C PRO A 335 -10.15 -10.49 -31.41
N PRO A 336 -9.62 -11.70 -31.12
CA PRO A 336 -8.64 -12.29 -32.02
C PRO A 336 -9.26 -12.59 -33.38
N THR A 337 -8.57 -12.21 -34.44
CA THR A 337 -8.95 -12.56 -35.81
C THR A 337 -8.73 -14.06 -36.01
N ARG A 338 -9.73 -14.72 -36.53
CA ARG A 338 -9.63 -16.15 -36.92
C ARG A 338 -8.79 -16.27 -38.17
N VAL A 339 -7.87 -17.20 -38.17
CA VAL A 339 -7.06 -17.55 -39.34
C VAL A 339 -7.26 -19.01 -39.65
N ALA A 340 -7.91 -19.27 -40.79
CA ALA A 340 -8.10 -20.60 -41.35
C ALA A 340 -7.86 -20.48 -42.87
N ALA A 341 -6.84 -21.15 -43.39
CA ALA A 341 -6.51 -21.15 -44.80
C ALA A 341 -6.65 -22.59 -45.38
N ALA A 342 -6.53 -22.71 -46.71
CA ALA A 342 -6.73 -23.96 -47.43
C ALA A 342 -5.78 -25.09 -47.00
N SER A 343 -4.69 -24.81 -46.32
CA SER A 343 -3.79 -25.81 -45.74
C SER A 343 -3.21 -25.33 -44.40
N LEU A 344 -2.81 -26.27 -43.55
CA LEU A 344 -2.21 -25.97 -42.27
C LEU A 344 -0.95 -25.07 -42.39
N GLY A 345 -0.11 -25.35 -43.39
CA GLY A 345 1.08 -24.51 -43.66
C GLY A 345 0.76 -23.11 -44.08
N ALA A 346 -0.29 -22.91 -44.90
CA ALA A 346 -0.77 -21.58 -45.30
C ALA A 346 -1.36 -20.82 -44.10
N SER A 347 -2.15 -21.48 -43.25
CA SER A 347 -2.72 -20.88 -42.04
C SER A 347 -1.62 -20.43 -41.08
N VAL A 348 -0.57 -21.22 -40.91
CA VAL A 348 0.58 -20.85 -40.04
C VAL A 348 1.33 -19.62 -40.60
N ARG A 349 1.58 -19.57 -41.92
CA ARG A 349 2.23 -18.41 -42.55
C ARG A 349 1.41 -17.14 -42.33
N GLU A 350 0.12 -17.17 -42.69
CA GLU A 350 -0.79 -16.03 -42.52
C GLU A 350 -0.87 -15.59 -41.06
N ALA A 351 -0.99 -16.53 -40.10
CA ALA A 351 -1.00 -16.20 -38.69
C ALA A 351 0.28 -15.49 -38.25
N ARG A 352 1.46 -15.95 -38.70
CA ARG A 352 2.75 -15.31 -38.39
C ARG A 352 2.86 -13.92 -39.02
N GLU A 353 2.45 -13.72 -40.24
CA GLU A 353 2.46 -12.42 -40.91
C GLU A 353 1.55 -11.40 -40.21
N ARG A 354 0.35 -11.82 -39.82
CA ARG A 354 -0.57 -10.97 -39.05
C ARG A 354 -0.05 -10.66 -37.66
N ARG A 355 0.55 -11.66 -36.99
CA ARG A 355 1.23 -11.47 -35.70
C ARG A 355 2.37 -10.47 -35.78
N ALA A 356 3.15 -10.48 -36.85
CA ALA A 356 4.24 -9.52 -37.05
C ALA A 356 3.72 -8.08 -37.21
N ARG A 357 2.47 -7.89 -37.65
CA ARG A 357 1.77 -6.59 -37.70
C ARG A 357 1.07 -6.21 -36.40
N GLY A 358 1.26 -7.00 -35.29
CA GLY A 358 0.65 -6.74 -34.00
C GLY A 358 -0.80 -7.24 -33.85
N GLU A 359 -1.36 -7.91 -34.86
CA GLU A 359 -2.72 -8.43 -34.75
C GLU A 359 -2.83 -9.60 -33.79
N ARG A 360 -3.94 -9.68 -33.03
CA ARG A 360 -4.27 -10.85 -32.22
C ARG A 360 -4.92 -11.91 -33.11
N ILE A 361 -4.43 -13.14 -33.02
CA ILE A 361 -4.85 -14.24 -33.85
C ILE A 361 -5.42 -15.38 -33.04
N ARG A 362 -6.52 -15.96 -33.48
CA ARG A 362 -6.99 -17.29 -33.10
C ARG A 362 -6.75 -18.21 -34.28
N PHE A 363 -5.80 -19.11 -34.11
CA PHE A 363 -5.51 -20.12 -35.11
C PHE A 363 -6.61 -21.20 -35.08
N GLU A 364 -7.23 -21.40 -36.22
CA GLU A 364 -8.16 -22.52 -36.46
C GLU A 364 -7.54 -23.35 -37.59
N GLY A 365 -7.39 -24.65 -37.41
CA GLY A 365 -6.92 -25.54 -38.45
C GLY A 365 -7.86 -25.52 -39.69
N PRO A 366 -7.44 -26.05 -40.83
CA PRO A 366 -8.32 -26.21 -41.96
C PRO A 366 -9.56 -27.00 -41.56
N ALA A 367 -10.73 -26.55 -42.04
CA ALA A 367 -12.02 -27.18 -41.77
C ALA A 367 -12.08 -28.60 -42.31
#